data_24b59fc8f82778065af84bab97ba5f50
#
_entry.id   24b59fc8f82778065af84bab97ba5f50
#
_cell.length_a   1.000
_cell.length_b   1.000
_cell.length_c   1.000
_cell.angle_alpha   90.00
_cell.angle_beta   90.00
_cell.angle_gamma   90.00
#
_symmetry.space_group_name_H-M   'P 1'
#
loop_
_entity.id
_entity.type
_entity.pdbx_description
1 polymer ?
#
loop_
_entity_poly.entity_id
_entity_poly.type
_entity_poly.pdbx_seq_one_letter_code
_entity_poly.pdbx_strand_id
1 'polypeptide(L)'
;GCSCTNPQVTEGNDFYFRVCFIDPFQGTVMANYAYQNGAKNAAVITQLGDDYSSGLGSYFKDAFAKLGGSIVSEEQFQTNQTDFKAILTNIKAADPDIIFAPSSITTAPLIIKQARELGITATIAAGDTWENSTIIENAGADSEGVVLSTFFDEAEPANDEAAAFIKGFKEYLVKEKQEDIIPAVSALGYDSYLAAIKAIEDAGSTDTAAIRDALKNVEIDGVTGNITFNETGDANKDIAFIKTIKDGKFQFLTTTTVE
;
A
#
# COMPACT_ATOMS: atom_id res chain seq x y z
N GLY A 1 10.27 8.54 -7.70
CA GLY A 1 9.76 7.20 -7.35
C GLY A 1 8.25 7.15 -7.31
N CYS A 2 7.67 6.00 -7.65
CA CYS A 2 6.19 5.86 -7.67
C CYS A 2 5.64 4.99 -6.54
N SER A 3 6.39 4.01 -6.01
CA SER A 3 5.86 3.06 -5.01
C SER A 3 6.85 2.72 -3.89
N CYS A 4 7.86 3.54 -3.69
CA CYS A 4 8.84 3.35 -2.62
C CYS A 4 8.35 4.08 -1.37
N THR A 5 7.68 3.38 -0.45
CA THR A 5 6.95 3.97 0.68
C THR A 5 7.79 4.15 1.95
N ASN A 6 8.92 3.45 2.09
CA ASN A 6 9.76 3.58 3.28
C ASN A 6 10.36 5.00 3.39
N PRO A 7 10.28 5.69 4.56
CA PRO A 7 10.77 7.05 4.73
C PRO A 7 12.26 7.24 4.40
N GLN A 8 13.08 6.23 4.64
CA GLN A 8 14.53 6.31 4.41
C GLN A 8 14.94 6.52 2.95
N VAL A 9 14.03 6.29 2.00
CA VAL A 9 14.31 6.45 0.56
C VAL A 9 14.63 7.88 0.17
N THR A 10 13.94 8.85 0.76
CA THR A 10 14.12 10.29 0.51
C THR A 10 15.05 10.94 1.53
N GLU A 11 15.23 10.35 2.71
CA GLU A 11 16.03 10.91 3.78
C GLU A 11 17.48 11.16 3.34
N GLY A 12 17.90 12.43 3.43
CA GLY A 12 19.26 12.87 3.05
C GLY A 12 19.53 12.84 1.54
N ASN A 13 18.51 12.74 0.70
CA ASN A 13 18.63 12.67 -0.76
C ASN A 13 17.85 13.77 -1.47
N ASP A 14 18.49 14.90 -1.74
CA ASP A 14 17.89 16.09 -2.35
C ASP A 14 17.39 15.89 -3.80
N PHE A 15 17.76 14.80 -4.46
CA PHE A 15 17.40 14.51 -5.84
C PHE A 15 16.36 13.40 -5.98
N TYR A 16 15.79 12.93 -4.86
CA TYR A 16 14.77 11.91 -4.89
C TYR A 16 13.42 12.47 -4.46
N PHE A 17 12.41 12.30 -5.31
CA PHE A 17 11.02 12.68 -5.05
C PHE A 17 10.13 11.48 -5.28
N ARG A 18 9.05 11.35 -4.51
CA ARG A 18 8.07 10.27 -4.67
C ARG A 18 6.65 10.78 -4.64
N VAL A 19 5.80 10.20 -5.50
CA VAL A 19 4.39 10.57 -5.63
C VAL A 19 3.45 9.72 -4.77
N CYS A 20 3.95 8.65 -4.13
CA CYS A 20 3.19 7.82 -3.21
C CYS A 20 3.17 8.40 -1.79
N PHE A 21 2.24 7.93 -0.95
CA PHE A 21 2.32 8.12 0.49
C PHE A 21 3.48 7.33 1.11
N ILE A 22 3.74 7.55 2.39
CA ILE A 22 4.83 6.89 3.14
C ILE A 22 4.30 5.94 4.20
N ASP A 23 5.12 4.97 4.63
CA ASP A 23 4.74 3.91 5.59
C ASP A 23 4.19 4.42 6.93
N PRO A 24 4.65 5.54 7.53
CA PRO A 24 4.01 6.11 8.73
C PRO A 24 2.53 6.44 8.53
N PHE A 25 2.19 7.02 7.37
CA PHE A 25 0.81 7.29 6.99
C PHE A 25 0.05 5.99 6.76
N GLN A 26 0.60 5.07 5.98
CA GLN A 26 -0.01 3.78 5.65
C GLN A 26 -0.30 2.92 6.90
N GLY A 27 0.67 2.83 7.82
CA GLY A 27 0.50 2.09 9.07
C GLY A 27 -0.61 2.68 9.95
N THR A 28 -0.69 4.03 10.02
CA THR A 28 -1.76 4.73 10.74
C THR A 28 -3.13 4.49 10.10
N VAL A 29 -3.21 4.58 8.77
CA VAL A 29 -4.43 4.30 7.99
C VAL A 29 -4.96 2.89 8.28
N MET A 30 -4.08 1.88 8.23
CA MET A 30 -4.49 0.50 8.46
C MET A 30 -4.88 0.24 9.92
N ALA A 31 -4.23 0.88 10.87
CA ALA A 31 -4.61 0.82 12.28
C ALA A 31 -5.98 1.48 12.53
N ASN A 32 -6.23 2.66 11.95
CA ASN A 32 -7.52 3.35 12.02
C ASN A 32 -8.62 2.46 11.43
N TYR A 33 -8.40 1.92 10.23
CA TYR A 33 -9.36 1.02 9.58
C TYR A 33 -9.68 -0.19 10.48
N ALA A 34 -8.66 -0.87 11.00
CA ALA A 34 -8.83 -2.03 11.86
C ALA A 34 -9.64 -1.69 13.12
N TYR A 35 -9.26 -0.62 13.82
CA TYR A 35 -9.91 -0.23 15.07
C TYR A 35 -11.36 0.24 14.88
N GLN A 36 -11.64 1.01 13.82
CA GLN A 36 -12.98 1.49 13.46
C GLN A 36 -13.91 0.34 13.05
N ASN A 37 -13.36 -0.74 12.48
CA ASN A 37 -14.11 -1.95 12.15
C ASN A 37 -14.17 -2.97 13.32
N GLY A 38 -13.87 -2.52 14.53
CA GLY A 38 -14.12 -3.26 15.76
C GLY A 38 -12.95 -4.08 16.28
N ALA A 39 -11.81 -4.15 15.59
CA ALA A 39 -10.64 -4.86 16.09
C ALA A 39 -10.10 -4.18 17.37
N LYS A 40 -9.84 -4.97 18.40
CA LYS A 40 -9.24 -4.54 19.67
C LYS A 40 -7.92 -5.25 19.92
N ASN A 41 -7.76 -6.45 19.38
CA ASN A 41 -6.57 -7.28 19.50
C ASN A 41 -5.99 -7.52 18.11
N ALA A 42 -4.73 -7.17 17.91
CA ALA A 42 -4.05 -7.39 16.65
C ALA A 42 -2.83 -8.30 16.82
N ALA A 43 -2.60 -9.16 15.85
CA ALA A 43 -1.31 -9.82 15.66
C ALA A 43 -0.55 -9.15 14.52
N VAL A 44 0.77 -9.12 14.60
CA VAL A 44 1.63 -8.55 13.56
C VAL A 44 2.67 -9.58 13.13
N ILE A 45 2.82 -9.77 11.82
CA ILE A 45 3.83 -10.65 11.23
C ILE A 45 4.74 -9.81 10.34
N THR A 46 6.05 -9.80 10.60
CA THR A 46 7.02 -9.05 9.81
C THR A 46 8.17 -9.90 9.30
N GLN A 47 8.78 -9.49 8.20
CA GLN A 47 9.96 -10.15 7.64
C GLN A 47 11.23 -9.54 8.24
N LEU A 48 12.10 -10.39 8.76
CA LEU A 48 13.41 -9.97 9.27
C LEU A 48 14.31 -9.48 8.13
N GLY A 49 14.93 -8.30 8.35
CA GLY A 49 15.85 -7.71 7.37
C GLY A 49 15.16 -7.09 6.15
N ASP A 50 13.84 -6.90 6.21
CA ASP A 50 13.06 -6.16 5.22
C ASP A 50 12.57 -4.87 5.87
N ASP A 51 13.08 -3.72 5.41
CA ASP A 51 12.80 -2.41 6.01
C ASP A 51 11.35 -1.97 5.78
N TYR A 52 10.72 -2.38 4.66
CA TYR A 52 9.31 -2.14 4.41
C TYR A 52 8.45 -2.92 5.41
N SER A 53 8.64 -4.24 5.50
CA SER A 53 7.82 -5.10 6.36
C SER A 53 7.94 -4.73 7.84
N SER A 54 9.17 -4.55 8.33
CA SER A 54 9.44 -4.22 9.73
C SER A 54 9.00 -2.79 10.07
N GLY A 55 9.26 -1.83 9.18
CA GLY A 55 8.87 -0.42 9.34
C GLY A 55 7.36 -0.26 9.38
N LEU A 56 6.67 -0.77 8.36
CA LEU A 56 5.22 -0.67 8.26
C LEU A 56 4.51 -1.39 9.42
N GLY A 57 5.03 -2.58 9.82
CA GLY A 57 4.55 -3.28 11.00
C GLY A 57 4.69 -2.46 12.29
N SER A 58 5.80 -1.73 12.45
CA SER A 58 6.02 -0.85 13.60
C SER A 58 5.05 0.33 13.62
N TYR A 59 4.86 1.02 12.49
CA TYR A 59 3.92 2.14 12.40
C TYR A 59 2.48 1.71 12.67
N PHE A 60 2.07 0.54 12.19
CA PHE A 60 0.75 -0.03 12.51
C PHE A 60 0.61 -0.27 14.02
N LYS A 61 1.58 -0.93 14.67
CA LYS A 61 1.55 -1.21 16.11
C LYS A 61 1.42 0.05 16.93
N ASP A 62 2.25 1.05 16.63
CA ASP A 62 2.25 2.33 17.35
C ASP A 62 0.91 3.07 17.22
N ALA A 63 0.36 3.10 16.02
CA ALA A 63 -0.93 3.73 15.76
C ALA A 63 -2.08 2.96 16.42
N PHE A 64 -2.10 1.63 16.32
CA PHE A 64 -3.14 0.79 16.90
C PHE A 64 -3.17 0.88 18.43
N ALA A 65 -1.99 0.92 19.06
CA ALA A 65 -1.87 1.12 20.51
C ALA A 65 -2.37 2.52 20.96
N LYS A 66 -2.09 3.58 20.18
CA LYS A 66 -2.60 4.94 20.45
C LYS A 66 -4.13 5.01 20.40
N LEU A 67 -4.78 4.20 19.58
CA LEU A 67 -6.24 4.07 19.51
C LEU A 67 -6.84 3.27 20.67
N GLY A 68 -6.01 2.65 21.52
CA GLY A 68 -6.43 1.79 22.61
C GLY A 68 -6.54 0.31 22.25
N GLY A 69 -6.02 -0.09 21.10
CA GLY A 69 -5.87 -1.50 20.70
C GLY A 69 -4.68 -2.17 21.38
N SER A 70 -4.67 -3.49 21.39
CA SER A 70 -3.60 -4.31 21.97
C SER A 70 -2.93 -5.16 20.90
N ILE A 71 -1.60 -5.23 20.93
CA ILE A 71 -0.84 -6.19 20.12
C ILE A 71 -0.69 -7.47 20.94
N VAL A 72 -1.44 -8.51 20.58
CA VAL A 72 -1.52 -9.77 21.36
C VAL A 72 -0.52 -10.82 20.88
N SER A 73 0.01 -10.67 19.67
CA SER A 73 1.09 -11.51 19.14
C SER A 73 1.95 -10.69 18.18
N GLU A 74 3.26 -10.85 18.28
CA GLU A 74 4.23 -10.25 17.37
C GLU A 74 5.19 -11.33 16.93
N GLU A 75 5.17 -11.63 15.63
CA GLU A 75 5.92 -12.75 15.04
C GLU A 75 6.81 -12.26 13.90
N GLN A 76 7.92 -12.93 13.71
CA GLN A 76 8.85 -12.60 12.64
C GLN A 76 9.24 -13.85 11.85
N PHE A 77 9.50 -13.68 10.56
CA PHE A 77 9.94 -14.75 9.69
C PHE A 77 11.21 -14.37 8.90
N GLN A 78 11.92 -15.39 8.46
CA GLN A 78 13.15 -15.22 7.68
C GLN A 78 12.86 -15.04 6.19
N THR A 79 13.74 -14.35 5.49
CA THR A 79 13.69 -14.29 4.02
C THR A 79 13.67 -15.71 3.43
N ASN A 80 12.83 -15.93 2.42
CA ASN A 80 12.60 -17.23 1.77
C ASN A 80 11.95 -18.30 2.67
N GLN A 81 11.39 -17.95 3.82
CA GLN A 81 10.60 -18.88 4.62
C GLN A 81 9.32 -19.26 3.86
N THR A 82 9.00 -20.54 3.85
CA THR A 82 7.80 -21.09 3.16
C THR A 82 6.83 -21.80 4.11
N ASP A 83 7.27 -22.14 5.31
CA ASP A 83 6.43 -22.74 6.35
C ASP A 83 6.19 -21.73 7.47
N PHE A 84 4.94 -21.33 7.62
CA PHE A 84 4.47 -20.34 8.61
C PHE A 84 3.65 -20.99 9.74
N LYS A 85 3.48 -22.32 9.74
CA LYS A 85 2.56 -23.00 10.66
C LYS A 85 2.89 -22.80 12.13
N ALA A 86 4.19 -22.73 12.49
CA ALA A 86 4.59 -22.47 13.88
C ALA A 86 4.17 -21.05 14.31
N ILE A 87 4.50 -20.05 13.51
CA ILE A 87 4.13 -18.64 13.71
C ILE A 87 2.60 -18.50 13.81
N LEU A 88 1.89 -19.04 12.84
CA LEU A 88 0.43 -18.97 12.78
C LEU A 88 -0.27 -19.74 13.91
N THR A 89 0.37 -20.78 14.45
CA THR A 89 -0.14 -21.48 15.64
C THR A 89 -0.06 -20.61 16.88
N ASN A 90 1.03 -19.84 17.06
CA ASN A 90 1.15 -18.88 18.15
C ASN A 90 0.09 -17.77 18.02
N ILE A 91 -0.07 -17.23 16.81
CA ILE A 91 -1.09 -16.20 16.53
C ILE A 91 -2.49 -16.74 16.81
N LYS A 92 -2.81 -17.96 16.36
CA LYS A 92 -4.11 -18.59 16.65
C LYS A 92 -4.38 -18.70 18.13
N ALA A 93 -3.37 -19.07 18.93
CA ALA A 93 -3.48 -19.18 20.38
C ALA A 93 -3.71 -17.82 21.07
N ALA A 94 -3.22 -16.74 20.48
CA ALA A 94 -3.43 -15.37 20.96
C ALA A 94 -4.81 -14.78 20.60
N ASP A 95 -5.56 -15.44 19.71
CA ASP A 95 -6.93 -15.12 19.29
C ASP A 95 -7.12 -13.63 18.90
N PRO A 96 -6.37 -13.11 17.88
CA PRO A 96 -6.52 -11.73 17.45
C PRO A 96 -7.79 -11.53 16.61
N ASP A 97 -8.31 -10.30 16.61
CA ASP A 97 -9.38 -9.86 15.69
C ASP A 97 -8.87 -9.63 14.27
N ILE A 98 -7.59 -9.21 14.16
CA ILE A 98 -6.93 -8.91 12.88
C ILE A 98 -5.46 -9.35 12.92
N ILE A 99 -4.95 -9.81 11.79
CA ILE A 99 -3.53 -10.10 11.56
C ILE A 99 -3.01 -9.09 10.54
N PHE A 100 -2.08 -8.23 10.94
CA PHE A 100 -1.40 -7.33 10.02
C PHE A 100 -0.08 -7.95 9.56
N ALA A 101 0.03 -8.23 8.26
CA ALA A 101 1.13 -9.02 7.70
C ALA A 101 1.79 -8.31 6.49
N PRO A 102 2.38 -7.11 6.66
CA PRO A 102 3.04 -6.42 5.57
C PRO A 102 4.25 -7.24 5.09
N SER A 103 4.15 -7.83 3.92
CA SER A 103 5.16 -8.72 3.38
C SER A 103 5.16 -8.70 1.85
N SER A 104 6.13 -9.38 1.24
CA SER A 104 6.24 -9.46 -0.21
C SER A 104 5.09 -10.25 -0.84
N ILE A 105 4.83 -9.99 -2.12
CA ILE A 105 3.83 -10.73 -2.93
C ILE A 105 4.11 -12.24 -3.00
N THR A 106 5.35 -12.67 -2.77
CA THR A 106 5.72 -14.11 -2.80
C THR A 106 5.38 -14.82 -1.50
N THR A 107 5.43 -14.14 -0.35
CA THR A 107 5.12 -14.71 0.97
C THR A 107 3.65 -14.58 1.33
N ALA A 108 2.97 -13.56 0.85
CA ALA A 108 1.57 -13.29 1.14
C ALA A 108 0.63 -14.49 0.92
N PRO A 109 0.63 -15.18 -0.24
CA PRO A 109 -0.25 -16.34 -0.46
C PRO A 109 0.03 -17.49 0.49
N LEU A 110 1.29 -17.67 0.92
CA LEU A 110 1.67 -18.74 1.83
C LEU A 110 1.14 -18.48 3.25
N ILE A 111 1.25 -17.23 3.72
CA ILE A 111 0.70 -16.80 5.00
C ILE A 111 -0.82 -16.97 4.99
N ILE A 112 -1.50 -16.49 3.95
CA ILE A 112 -2.96 -16.56 3.80
C ILE A 112 -3.43 -18.03 3.83
N LYS A 113 -2.90 -18.88 2.96
CA LYS A 113 -3.31 -20.30 2.87
C LYS A 113 -3.10 -21.04 4.17
N GLN A 114 -1.90 -20.94 4.75
CA GLN A 114 -1.58 -21.65 5.98
C GLN A 114 -2.39 -21.13 7.18
N ALA A 115 -2.75 -19.85 7.22
CA ALA A 115 -3.67 -19.32 8.22
C ALA A 115 -5.06 -19.97 8.10
N ARG A 116 -5.60 -20.05 6.90
CA ARG A 116 -6.91 -20.69 6.63
C ARG A 116 -6.87 -22.21 6.86
N GLU A 117 -5.79 -22.89 6.47
CA GLU A 117 -5.58 -24.32 6.79
C GLU A 117 -5.60 -24.59 8.30
N LEU A 118 -5.08 -23.69 9.11
CA LEU A 118 -5.11 -23.77 10.57
C LEU A 118 -6.47 -23.35 11.17
N GLY A 119 -7.43 -22.91 10.35
CA GLY A 119 -8.74 -22.45 10.78
C GLY A 119 -8.72 -21.08 11.45
N ILE A 120 -7.75 -20.24 11.14
CA ILE A 120 -7.75 -18.83 11.58
C ILE A 120 -8.79 -18.07 10.75
N THR A 121 -9.77 -17.47 11.42
CA THR A 121 -10.86 -16.69 10.80
C THR A 121 -10.66 -15.20 10.93
N ALA A 122 -9.67 -14.75 11.70
CA ALA A 122 -9.32 -13.33 11.83
C ALA A 122 -9.10 -12.69 10.45
N THR A 123 -9.47 -11.41 10.33
CA THR A 123 -9.16 -10.63 9.13
C THR A 123 -7.65 -10.56 8.92
N ILE A 124 -7.18 -10.88 7.72
CA ILE A 124 -5.78 -10.70 7.35
C ILE A 124 -5.68 -9.39 6.57
N ALA A 125 -4.77 -8.52 7.01
CA ALA A 125 -4.58 -7.22 6.41
C ALA A 125 -3.10 -6.94 6.12
N ALA A 126 -2.85 -6.11 5.11
CA ALA A 126 -1.50 -5.71 4.71
C ALA A 126 -1.48 -4.31 4.09
N GLY A 127 -0.34 -3.92 3.54
CA GLY A 127 -0.14 -2.68 2.80
C GLY A 127 -0.29 -2.87 1.28
N ASP A 128 0.18 -1.86 0.57
CA ASP A 128 0.06 -1.67 -0.88
C ASP A 128 0.68 -2.78 -1.73
N THR A 129 1.74 -3.42 -1.24
CA THR A 129 2.42 -4.52 -1.96
C THR A 129 1.50 -5.70 -2.24
N TRP A 130 0.39 -5.83 -1.50
CA TRP A 130 -0.56 -6.92 -1.69
C TRP A 130 -1.59 -6.64 -2.79
N GLU A 131 -1.62 -5.47 -3.40
CA GLU A 131 -2.44 -5.21 -4.58
C GLU A 131 -1.81 -5.82 -5.83
N ASN A 132 -1.83 -7.15 -5.90
CA ASN A 132 -1.27 -7.91 -7.01
C ASN A 132 -2.10 -9.18 -7.28
N SER A 133 -2.49 -9.41 -8.54
CA SER A 133 -3.31 -10.56 -8.94
C SER A 133 -2.68 -11.90 -8.57
N THR A 134 -1.35 -11.98 -8.55
CA THR A 134 -0.59 -13.16 -8.15
C THR A 134 -0.98 -13.67 -6.75
N ILE A 135 -1.38 -12.78 -5.84
CA ILE A 135 -1.85 -13.18 -4.50
C ILE A 135 -3.16 -13.94 -4.61
N ILE A 136 -4.11 -13.43 -5.39
CA ILE A 136 -5.41 -14.08 -5.63
C ILE A 136 -5.22 -15.41 -6.36
N GLU A 137 -4.41 -15.40 -7.41
CA GLU A 137 -4.11 -16.61 -8.20
C GLU A 137 -3.52 -17.74 -7.34
N ASN A 138 -2.58 -17.40 -6.46
CA ASN A 138 -1.88 -18.40 -5.64
C ASN A 138 -2.61 -18.74 -4.34
N ALA A 139 -3.33 -17.83 -3.71
CA ALA A 139 -4.10 -18.13 -2.50
C ALA A 139 -5.52 -18.67 -2.81
N GLY A 140 -6.07 -18.36 -3.99
CA GLY A 140 -7.41 -18.81 -4.39
C GLY A 140 -8.48 -18.31 -3.42
N ALA A 141 -9.42 -19.19 -3.09
CA ALA A 141 -10.52 -18.89 -2.18
C ALA A 141 -10.08 -18.50 -0.76
N ASP A 142 -8.88 -18.87 -0.34
CA ASP A 142 -8.34 -18.52 0.98
C ASP A 142 -8.04 -17.03 1.10
N SER A 143 -7.91 -16.31 -0.03
CA SER A 143 -7.70 -14.86 -0.05
C SER A 143 -8.97 -14.04 0.20
N GLU A 144 -10.14 -14.63 0.18
CA GLU A 144 -11.40 -13.93 0.43
C GLU A 144 -11.38 -13.20 1.79
N GLY A 145 -11.80 -11.93 1.78
CA GLY A 145 -11.82 -11.08 2.97
C GLY A 145 -10.46 -10.53 3.41
N VAL A 146 -9.39 -10.76 2.65
CA VAL A 146 -8.12 -10.05 2.85
C VAL A 146 -8.34 -8.57 2.57
N VAL A 147 -7.72 -7.70 3.39
CA VAL A 147 -7.84 -6.24 3.29
C VAL A 147 -6.47 -5.63 3.08
N LEU A 148 -6.39 -4.58 2.27
CA LEU A 148 -5.15 -3.86 2.03
C LEU A 148 -5.39 -2.36 1.80
N SER A 149 -4.36 -1.57 2.06
CA SER A 149 -4.32 -0.16 1.65
C SER A 149 -3.63 -0.01 0.31
N THR A 150 -4.08 0.96 -0.48
CA THR A 150 -3.50 1.27 -1.79
C THR A 150 -3.67 2.75 -2.14
N PHE A 151 -3.18 3.15 -3.31
CA PHE A 151 -3.05 4.55 -3.72
C PHE A 151 -4.17 5.04 -4.65
N PHE A 152 -4.93 4.10 -5.23
CA PHE A 152 -5.85 4.40 -6.31
C PHE A 152 -6.92 3.30 -6.43
N ASP A 153 -8.13 3.69 -6.83
CA ASP A 153 -9.16 2.76 -7.27
C ASP A 153 -9.88 3.30 -8.50
N GLU A 154 -10.10 2.44 -9.50
CA GLU A 154 -10.77 2.84 -10.73
C GLU A 154 -12.28 3.09 -10.58
N ALA A 155 -12.89 2.61 -9.49
CA ALA A 155 -14.30 2.86 -9.19
C ALA A 155 -14.52 4.24 -8.53
N GLU A 156 -13.46 4.84 -7.97
CA GLU A 156 -13.49 6.10 -7.23
C GLU A 156 -12.47 7.09 -7.79
N PRO A 157 -12.63 7.58 -9.04
CA PRO A 157 -11.69 8.54 -9.62
C PRO A 157 -11.66 9.83 -8.79
N ALA A 158 -10.46 10.27 -8.40
CA ALA A 158 -10.27 11.44 -7.55
C ALA A 158 -10.68 12.76 -8.24
N ASN A 159 -10.61 12.81 -9.57
CA ASN A 159 -10.84 14.01 -10.37
C ASN A 159 -11.10 13.65 -11.85
N ASP A 160 -11.29 14.66 -12.70
CA ASP A 160 -11.51 14.47 -14.15
C ASP A 160 -10.30 13.87 -14.86
N GLU A 161 -9.07 14.18 -14.42
CA GLU A 161 -7.84 13.61 -14.96
C GLU A 161 -7.77 12.10 -14.68
N ALA A 162 -8.13 11.68 -13.45
CA ALA A 162 -8.23 10.27 -13.10
C ALA A 162 -9.27 9.54 -13.97
N ALA A 163 -10.42 10.15 -14.20
CA ALA A 163 -11.47 9.57 -15.06
C ALA A 163 -10.98 9.43 -16.52
N ALA A 164 -10.26 10.43 -17.03
CA ALA A 164 -9.67 10.40 -18.37
C ALA A 164 -8.60 9.32 -18.49
N PHE A 165 -7.72 9.22 -17.50
CA PHE A 165 -6.70 8.19 -17.40
C PHE A 165 -7.31 6.79 -17.41
N ILE A 166 -8.31 6.52 -16.54
CA ILE A 166 -9.00 5.23 -16.46
C ILE A 166 -9.53 4.84 -17.83
N LYS A 167 -10.25 5.75 -18.49
CA LYS A 167 -10.78 5.51 -19.82
C LYS A 167 -9.69 5.15 -20.83
N GLY A 168 -8.66 5.98 -20.94
CA GLY A 168 -7.56 5.77 -21.90
C GLY A 168 -6.77 4.50 -21.60
N PHE A 169 -6.54 4.19 -20.31
CA PHE A 169 -5.82 2.98 -19.92
C PHE A 169 -6.63 1.71 -20.26
N LYS A 170 -7.95 1.71 -20.03
CA LYS A 170 -8.82 0.59 -20.41
C LYS A 170 -8.87 0.37 -21.92
N GLU A 171 -8.92 1.45 -22.72
CA GLU A 171 -8.81 1.35 -24.18
C GLU A 171 -7.46 0.72 -24.61
N TYR A 172 -6.38 1.07 -23.92
CA TYR A 172 -5.06 0.47 -24.12
C TYR A 172 -5.06 -1.03 -23.75
N LEU A 173 -5.60 -1.41 -22.57
CA LEU A 173 -5.67 -2.82 -22.17
C LEU A 173 -6.44 -3.68 -23.17
N VAL A 174 -7.57 -3.19 -23.68
CA VAL A 174 -8.35 -3.88 -24.72
C VAL A 174 -7.52 -4.05 -26.01
N LYS A 175 -6.83 -3.00 -26.45
CA LYS A 175 -5.98 -3.03 -27.65
C LYS A 175 -4.85 -4.05 -27.51
N GLU A 176 -4.20 -4.08 -26.36
CA GLU A 176 -3.06 -4.96 -26.08
C GLU A 176 -3.49 -6.36 -25.57
N LYS A 177 -4.80 -6.63 -25.48
CA LYS A 177 -5.39 -7.91 -25.01
C LYS A 177 -4.92 -8.29 -23.61
N GLN A 178 -4.77 -7.29 -22.75
CA GLN A 178 -4.47 -7.46 -21.33
C GLN A 178 -5.75 -7.60 -20.52
N GLU A 179 -5.62 -8.04 -19.25
CA GLU A 179 -6.73 -8.07 -18.31
C GLU A 179 -7.29 -6.67 -18.05
N ASP A 180 -8.59 -6.57 -17.82
CA ASP A 180 -9.27 -5.31 -17.49
C ASP A 180 -9.05 -4.95 -16.00
N ILE A 181 -7.79 -4.69 -15.64
CA ILE A 181 -7.36 -4.30 -14.31
C ILE A 181 -6.36 -3.17 -14.45
N ILE A 182 -6.56 -2.09 -13.70
CA ILE A 182 -5.61 -0.98 -13.58
C ILE A 182 -4.92 -1.09 -12.22
N PRO A 183 -3.67 -1.59 -12.15
CA PRO A 183 -2.92 -1.59 -10.89
C PRO A 183 -2.67 -0.16 -10.40
N ALA A 184 -2.80 0.11 -9.10
CA ALA A 184 -2.55 1.45 -8.54
C ALA A 184 -1.16 1.99 -8.87
N VAL A 185 -0.16 1.12 -8.99
CA VAL A 185 1.20 1.50 -9.42
C VAL A 185 1.25 2.07 -10.84
N SER A 186 0.29 1.74 -11.71
CA SER A 186 0.19 2.34 -13.05
C SER A 186 -0.25 3.80 -12.97
N ALA A 187 -1.21 4.11 -12.09
CA ALA A 187 -1.64 5.48 -11.82
C ALA A 187 -0.49 6.32 -11.21
N LEU A 188 0.23 5.76 -10.23
CA LEU A 188 1.42 6.40 -9.66
C LEU A 188 2.55 6.60 -10.69
N GLY A 189 2.75 5.64 -11.60
CA GLY A 189 3.71 5.77 -12.68
C GLY A 189 3.37 6.92 -13.63
N TYR A 190 2.09 7.08 -13.95
CA TYR A 190 1.58 8.20 -14.74
C TYR A 190 1.80 9.54 -14.01
N ASP A 191 1.45 9.63 -12.75
CA ASP A 191 1.67 10.82 -11.93
C ASP A 191 3.16 11.18 -11.80
N SER A 192 4.04 10.18 -11.66
CA SER A 192 5.49 10.40 -11.65
C SER A 192 5.99 11.02 -12.96
N TYR A 193 5.42 10.57 -14.08
CA TYR A 193 5.73 11.13 -15.40
C TYR A 193 5.23 12.58 -15.51
N LEU A 194 3.99 12.86 -15.10
CA LEU A 194 3.44 14.21 -15.12
C LEU A 194 4.27 15.18 -14.27
N ALA A 195 4.65 14.77 -13.05
CA ALA A 195 5.50 15.57 -12.16
C ALA A 195 6.87 15.88 -12.79
N ALA A 196 7.49 14.89 -13.44
CA ALA A 196 8.78 15.08 -14.10
C ALA A 196 8.68 16.03 -15.31
N ILE A 197 7.65 15.88 -16.16
CA ILE A 197 7.45 16.78 -17.32
C ILE A 197 7.17 18.20 -16.85
N LYS A 198 6.26 18.38 -15.89
CA LYS A 198 5.95 19.70 -15.31
C LYS A 198 7.21 20.39 -14.77
N ALA A 199 8.05 19.66 -14.03
CA ALA A 199 9.27 20.21 -13.49
C ALA A 199 10.29 20.62 -14.57
N ILE A 200 10.39 19.85 -15.67
CA ILE A 200 11.26 20.20 -16.82
C ILE A 200 10.75 21.46 -17.52
N GLU A 201 9.44 21.56 -17.74
CA GLU A 201 8.80 22.72 -18.33
C GLU A 201 8.99 23.99 -17.48
N ASP A 202 8.75 23.86 -16.17
CA ASP A 202 8.91 24.97 -15.20
C ASP A 202 10.37 25.41 -15.07
N ALA A 203 11.32 24.48 -15.11
CA ALA A 203 12.74 24.76 -15.11
C ALA A 203 13.21 25.46 -16.41
N GLY A 204 12.52 25.24 -17.52
CA GLY A 204 12.94 25.70 -18.84
C GLY A 204 14.33 25.18 -19.24
N SER A 205 14.77 24.06 -18.66
CA SER A 205 16.14 23.55 -18.73
C SER A 205 16.17 22.04 -18.56
N THR A 206 17.22 21.40 -19.09
CA THR A 206 17.54 19.98 -18.83
C THR A 206 18.62 19.81 -17.75
N ASP A 207 19.05 20.92 -17.11
CA ASP A 207 19.96 20.86 -15.99
C ASP A 207 19.27 20.16 -14.79
N THR A 208 19.93 19.18 -14.21
CA THR A 208 19.35 18.35 -13.16
C THR A 208 19.10 19.11 -11.86
N ALA A 209 19.91 20.12 -11.54
CA ALA A 209 19.72 20.95 -10.35
C ALA A 209 18.52 21.89 -10.55
N ALA A 210 18.35 22.46 -11.76
CA ALA A 210 17.20 23.30 -12.08
C ALA A 210 15.88 22.47 -12.03
N ILE A 211 15.88 21.24 -12.56
CA ILE A 211 14.73 20.35 -12.50
C ILE A 211 14.40 19.96 -11.06
N ARG A 212 15.42 19.63 -10.24
CA ARG A 212 15.22 19.35 -8.80
C ARG A 212 14.57 20.54 -8.08
N ASP A 213 15.05 21.76 -8.34
CA ASP A 213 14.53 22.96 -7.67
C ASP A 213 13.09 23.28 -8.16
N ALA A 214 12.77 22.99 -9.42
CA ALA A 214 11.41 23.07 -9.93
C ALA A 214 10.49 22.03 -9.29
N LEU A 215 10.95 20.77 -9.11
CA LEU A 215 10.19 19.71 -8.44
C LEU A 215 9.71 20.09 -7.04
N LYS A 216 10.50 20.85 -6.27
CA LYS A 216 10.12 21.33 -4.94
C LYS A 216 8.87 22.23 -4.94
N ASN A 217 8.53 22.80 -6.09
CA ASN A 217 7.40 23.71 -6.25
C ASN A 217 6.31 23.15 -7.18
N VAL A 218 6.42 21.90 -7.58
CA VAL A 218 5.41 21.26 -8.42
C VAL A 218 4.10 21.16 -7.65
N GLU A 219 3.03 21.55 -8.33
CA GLU A 219 1.66 21.33 -7.93
C GLU A 219 0.88 20.84 -9.15
N ILE A 220 0.37 19.60 -9.07
CA ILE A 220 -0.43 18.97 -10.13
C ILE A 220 -1.62 18.25 -9.54
N ASP A 221 -2.73 18.31 -10.26
CA ASP A 221 -3.92 17.52 -10.00
C ASP A 221 -3.76 16.17 -10.73
N GLY A 222 -3.05 15.24 -10.07
CA GLY A 222 -2.72 13.95 -10.64
C GLY A 222 -3.85 12.93 -10.56
N VAL A 223 -3.67 11.78 -11.19
CA VAL A 223 -4.66 10.68 -11.17
C VAL A 223 -4.84 10.06 -9.79
N THR A 224 -3.82 10.14 -8.94
CA THR A 224 -3.89 9.71 -7.54
C THR A 224 -4.20 10.87 -6.58
N GLY A 225 -4.82 11.95 -7.08
CA GLY A 225 -5.12 13.18 -6.36
C GLY A 225 -4.01 14.23 -6.46
N ASN A 226 -4.15 15.33 -5.71
CA ASN A 226 -3.19 16.42 -5.73
C ASN A 226 -1.79 15.95 -5.32
N ILE A 227 -0.76 16.45 -6.03
CA ILE A 227 0.63 16.14 -5.78
C ILE A 227 1.39 17.45 -5.58
N THR A 228 1.87 17.62 -4.38
CA THR A 228 2.87 18.58 -3.96
C THR A 228 3.92 17.85 -3.15
N PHE A 229 5.11 18.41 -3.03
CA PHE A 229 6.20 17.78 -2.28
C PHE A 229 6.55 18.56 -1.02
N ASN A 230 6.89 17.85 0.05
CA ASN A 230 7.47 18.44 1.24
C ASN A 230 8.97 18.69 1.07
N GLU A 231 9.63 19.18 2.12
CA GLU A 231 11.05 19.51 2.11
C GLU A 231 11.97 18.31 1.84
N THR A 232 11.50 17.09 2.15
CA THR A 232 12.25 15.84 1.95
C THR A 232 11.97 15.19 0.59
N GLY A 233 11.06 15.75 -0.23
CA GLY A 233 10.68 15.19 -1.53
C GLY A 233 9.58 14.13 -1.47
N ASP A 234 8.90 14.00 -0.33
CA ASP A 234 7.73 13.13 -0.19
C ASP A 234 6.47 13.86 -0.63
N ALA A 235 5.57 13.16 -1.34
CA ALA A 235 4.28 13.74 -1.68
C ALA A 235 3.41 13.96 -0.43
N ASN A 236 2.72 15.10 -0.39
CA ASN A 236 1.74 15.43 0.65
C ASN A 236 0.43 14.67 0.37
N LYS A 237 0.40 13.38 0.66
CA LYS A 237 -0.78 12.52 0.52
C LYS A 237 -1.51 12.40 1.85
N ASP A 238 -2.81 12.58 1.81
CA ASP A 238 -3.70 12.58 2.97
C ASP A 238 -4.82 11.53 2.87
N ILE A 239 -4.93 10.84 1.75
CA ILE A 239 -5.95 9.81 1.48
C ILE A 239 -5.27 8.50 1.09
N ALA A 240 -5.79 7.40 1.64
CA ALA A 240 -5.52 6.05 1.15
C ALA A 240 -6.84 5.35 0.79
N PHE A 241 -6.77 4.46 -0.17
CA PHE A 241 -7.87 3.59 -0.58
C PHE A 241 -7.73 2.25 0.16
N ILE A 242 -8.82 1.75 0.68
CA ILE A 242 -8.88 0.42 1.29
C ILE A 242 -9.62 -0.50 0.35
N LYS A 243 -9.00 -1.62 0.03
CA LYS A 243 -9.59 -2.68 -0.80
C LYS A 243 -9.70 -3.98 -0.02
N THR A 244 -10.63 -4.81 -0.46
CA THR A 244 -10.72 -6.21 -0.03
C THR A 244 -10.66 -7.13 -1.24
N ILE A 245 -10.36 -8.41 -1.00
CA ILE A 245 -10.55 -9.46 -1.99
C ILE A 245 -11.94 -10.05 -1.78
N LYS A 246 -12.78 -9.97 -2.81
CA LYS A 246 -14.12 -10.53 -2.81
C LYS A 246 -14.46 -11.09 -4.19
N ASP A 247 -15.02 -12.31 -4.20
CA ASP A 247 -15.34 -13.05 -5.43
C ASP A 247 -14.10 -13.18 -6.35
N GLY A 248 -12.91 -13.37 -5.74
CA GLY A 248 -11.63 -13.52 -6.44
C GLY A 248 -11.14 -12.24 -7.13
N LYS A 249 -11.58 -11.05 -6.70
CA LYS A 249 -11.16 -9.76 -7.24
C LYS A 249 -10.91 -8.75 -6.14
N PHE A 250 -10.03 -7.78 -6.41
CA PHE A 250 -9.95 -6.59 -5.58
C PHE A 250 -11.19 -5.75 -5.75
N GLN A 251 -11.79 -5.34 -4.63
CA GLN A 251 -12.95 -4.47 -4.59
C GLN A 251 -12.70 -3.31 -3.62
N PHE A 252 -13.07 -2.11 -4.03
CA PHE A 252 -13.05 -0.93 -3.19
C PHE A 252 -13.96 -1.11 -1.96
N LEU A 253 -13.47 -0.72 -0.79
CA LEU A 253 -14.25 -0.68 0.44
C LEU A 253 -14.53 0.74 0.90
N THR A 254 -13.51 1.55 1.03
CA THR A 254 -13.58 2.92 1.54
C THR A 254 -12.29 3.68 1.26
N THR A 255 -12.35 4.99 1.43
CA THR A 255 -11.15 5.82 1.61
C THR A 255 -10.93 6.08 3.09
N THR A 256 -9.69 6.31 3.48
CA THR A 256 -9.32 6.65 4.85
C THR A 256 -8.29 7.76 4.85
N THR A 257 -8.47 8.70 5.78
CA THR A 257 -7.53 9.81 6.07
C THR A 257 -6.89 9.59 7.43
N VAL A 258 -5.83 10.33 7.72
CA VAL A 258 -5.26 10.46 9.06
C VAL A 258 -5.64 11.83 9.57
N GLU A 259 -6.49 11.88 10.62
CA GLU A 259 -6.77 13.11 11.37
C GLU A 259 -5.69 13.36 12.42
#